data_f31225e6133aab36f473b39c81e95e78
#
_entry.id   f31225e6133aab36f473b39c81e95e78
#
_cell.length_a   1.000
_cell.length_b   1.000
_cell.length_c   1.000
_cell.angle_alpha   90.00
_cell.angle_beta   90.00
_cell.angle_gamma   90.00
#
_symmetry.space_group_name_H-M   'P 1'
#
loop_
_entity.id
_entity.type
_entity.pdbx_description
1 polymer ?
#
loop_
_entity_poly.entity_id
_entity_poly.type
_entity_poly.pdbx_seq_one_letter_code
_entity_poly.pdbx_strand_id
1 'polypeptide(L)'
;ALCRHALSQNPGICLTTGTVNPVVFECNDSYLNDIRGLHIKEEHVLSALKNASQTFEEGSLGAGRGMRCHGLKGGIGSSSRMLDIAGHPYALGALVLANHGSLSDLTIAGRHIGPRAEELLNSGWASGYEQQQDKGSVIVVLATDVPLDSIQLRRVSRRAVAGLSRTGSNIGHSSGEIALCFSTANPITHDDPAPFRQNLQLNEAHIDLLFRAAAEATEEAVLSALFHARSLTGRDGHRAHALSEVLAALEEKETQQAQDQRMI
;
A
#
# COMPACT_ATOMS: atom_id res chain seq x y z
N ALA A 1 -7.06 22.23 -0.59
CA ALA A 1 -6.31 22.21 0.68
C ALA A 1 -4.80 22.33 0.46
N LEU A 2 -4.13 21.35 -0.20
CA LEU A 2 -2.67 21.34 -0.37
C LEU A 2 -2.14 22.60 -1.06
N CYS A 3 -2.77 23.07 -2.13
CA CYS A 3 -2.36 24.31 -2.79
C CYS A 3 -2.46 25.53 -1.86
N ARG A 4 -3.56 25.67 -1.13
CA ARG A 4 -3.72 26.77 -0.15
C ARG A 4 -2.67 26.72 0.94
N HIS A 5 -2.39 25.51 1.46
CA HIS A 5 -1.35 25.30 2.46
C HIS A 5 0.03 25.74 1.92
N ALA A 6 0.41 25.26 0.72
CA ALA A 6 1.68 25.63 0.11
C ALA A 6 1.81 27.14 -0.13
N LEU A 7 0.74 27.81 -0.62
CA LEU A 7 0.71 29.26 -0.82
C LEU A 7 0.83 30.03 0.49
N SER A 8 0.23 29.54 1.59
CA SER A 8 0.35 30.17 2.90
C SER A 8 1.77 30.09 3.49
N GLN A 9 2.52 29.03 3.14
CA GLN A 9 3.89 28.84 3.60
C GLN A 9 4.93 29.56 2.70
N ASN A 10 4.58 29.83 1.45
CA ASN A 10 5.49 30.39 0.44
C ASN A 10 4.78 31.48 -0.36
N PRO A 11 4.74 32.73 0.15
CA PRO A 11 3.99 33.84 -0.46
C PRO A 11 4.44 34.19 -1.89
N GLY A 12 5.67 33.86 -2.28
CA GLY A 12 6.21 34.13 -3.63
C GLY A 12 5.75 33.15 -4.72
N ILE A 13 5.19 31.97 -4.32
CA ILE A 13 4.74 30.96 -5.29
C ILE A 13 3.60 31.53 -6.15
N CYS A 14 3.67 31.26 -7.46
CA CYS A 14 2.77 31.78 -8.50
C CYS A 14 2.78 33.29 -8.68
N LEU A 15 3.67 34.03 -8.01
CA LEU A 15 3.90 35.46 -8.21
C LEU A 15 5.30 35.74 -8.79
N THR A 16 6.32 35.30 -8.11
CA THR A 16 7.73 35.53 -8.47
C THR A 16 8.50 34.24 -8.73
N THR A 17 8.00 33.12 -8.24
CA THR A 17 8.62 31.81 -8.39
C THR A 17 7.62 30.78 -8.98
N GLY A 18 8.00 29.56 -9.14
CA GLY A 18 7.28 28.46 -9.79
C GLY A 18 5.81 28.25 -9.39
N THR A 19 5.34 27.03 -9.51
CA THR A 19 3.94 26.62 -9.26
C THR A 19 3.85 25.60 -8.16
N VAL A 20 2.62 25.33 -7.68
CA VAL A 20 2.32 24.23 -6.77
C VAL A 20 1.70 23.08 -7.55
N ASN A 21 2.33 21.90 -7.51
CA ASN A 21 1.83 20.68 -8.13
C ASN A 21 1.62 19.62 -7.05
N PRO A 22 0.47 19.57 -6.38
CA PRO A 22 0.20 18.57 -5.35
C PRO A 22 0.07 17.19 -5.99
N VAL A 23 0.64 16.19 -5.32
CA VAL A 23 0.48 14.79 -5.70
C VAL A 23 -0.48 14.14 -4.70
N VAL A 24 -1.61 13.63 -5.20
CA VAL A 24 -2.66 13.00 -4.40
C VAL A 24 -3.01 11.67 -5.04
N PHE A 25 -3.07 10.63 -4.24
CA PHE A 25 -3.48 9.29 -4.65
C PHE A 25 -4.74 8.87 -3.90
N GLU A 26 -5.55 8.06 -4.55
CA GLU A 26 -6.71 7.44 -3.95
C GLU A 26 -6.97 6.05 -4.55
N CYS A 27 -7.75 5.25 -3.86
CA CYS A 27 -8.39 4.05 -4.37
C CYS A 27 -9.89 4.15 -4.11
N ASN A 28 -10.70 3.55 -4.98
CA ASN A 28 -12.16 3.58 -4.86
C ASN A 28 -12.61 2.67 -3.70
N ASP A 29 -13.10 3.26 -2.63
CA ASP A 29 -13.59 2.57 -1.44
C ASP A 29 -15.12 2.50 -1.34
N SER A 30 -15.83 2.71 -2.45
CA SER A 30 -17.29 2.85 -2.51
C SER A 30 -18.08 1.64 -2.01
N TYR A 31 -17.46 0.49 -1.84
CA TYR A 31 -18.13 -0.67 -1.26
C TYR A 31 -18.48 -0.47 0.21
N LEU A 32 -17.53 0.02 1.00
CA LEU A 32 -17.73 0.28 2.44
C LEU A 32 -18.08 1.74 2.74
N ASN A 33 -17.68 2.68 1.89
CA ASN A 33 -17.85 4.11 2.10
C ASN A 33 -18.90 4.70 1.17
N ASP A 34 -19.73 5.58 1.67
CA ASP A 34 -20.57 6.44 0.82
C ASP A 34 -19.73 7.57 0.24
N ILE A 35 -19.10 7.32 -0.91
CA ILE A 35 -18.25 8.31 -1.60
C ILE A 35 -19.03 9.56 -2.05
N ARG A 36 -20.37 9.49 -2.19
CA ARG A 36 -21.19 10.63 -2.56
C ARG A 36 -21.36 11.63 -1.41
N GLY A 37 -21.10 11.20 -0.17
CA GLY A 37 -21.15 12.05 1.01
C GLY A 37 -20.04 13.09 1.08
N LEU A 38 -18.99 12.99 0.23
CA LEU A 38 -17.85 13.92 0.15
C LEU A 38 -17.30 14.27 1.54
N HIS A 39 -17.02 13.22 2.33
CA HIS A 39 -16.66 13.34 3.75
C HIS A 39 -15.31 13.98 4.00
N ILE A 40 -14.38 13.92 3.02
CA ILE A 40 -13.04 14.48 3.16
C ILE A 40 -13.07 16.00 2.97
N LYS A 41 -12.64 16.71 4.01
CA LYS A 41 -12.60 18.17 4.06
C LYS A 41 -11.18 18.68 4.19
N GLU A 42 -10.99 19.99 4.07
CA GLU A 42 -9.68 20.65 4.17
C GLU A 42 -8.98 20.34 5.52
N GLU A 43 -9.73 20.33 6.61
CA GLU A 43 -9.22 20.00 7.95
C GLU A 43 -8.57 18.62 8.04
N HIS A 44 -9.10 17.61 7.33
CA HIS A 44 -8.53 16.27 7.29
C HIS A 44 -7.17 16.25 6.59
N VAL A 45 -7.03 17.02 5.50
CA VAL A 45 -5.76 17.14 4.77
C VAL A 45 -4.71 17.83 5.62
N LEU A 46 -5.06 18.94 6.29
CA LEU A 46 -4.16 19.67 7.16
C LEU A 46 -3.76 18.85 8.39
N SER A 47 -4.71 18.09 8.94
CA SER A 47 -4.46 17.16 10.06
C SER A 47 -3.49 16.05 9.64
N ALA A 48 -3.65 15.47 8.44
CA ALA A 48 -2.74 14.45 7.92
C ALA A 48 -1.31 14.97 7.78
N LEU A 49 -1.14 16.20 7.25
CA LEU A 49 0.18 16.83 7.15
C LEU A 49 0.81 17.07 8.54
N LYS A 50 0.02 17.58 9.49
CA LYS A 50 0.49 17.90 10.84
C LYS A 50 0.87 16.64 11.64
N ASN A 51 0.15 15.55 11.43
CA ASN A 51 0.32 14.28 12.17
C ASN A 51 1.29 13.30 11.49
N ALA A 52 1.89 13.70 10.36
CA ALA A 52 2.91 12.89 9.71
C ALA A 52 4.09 12.64 10.66
N SER A 53 4.44 11.38 10.87
CA SER A 53 5.48 10.97 11.81
C SER A 53 6.19 9.70 11.33
N GLN A 54 7.34 9.41 11.92
CA GLN A 54 8.09 8.18 11.61
C GLN A 54 7.36 6.91 12.07
N THR A 55 6.57 7.02 13.13
CA THR A 55 5.74 5.92 13.63
C THR A 55 4.27 6.29 13.40
N PHE A 56 3.54 5.43 12.73
CA PHE A 56 2.13 5.62 12.43
C PHE A 56 1.37 4.30 12.51
N GLU A 57 0.06 4.38 12.70
CA GLU A 57 -0.82 3.20 12.70
C GLU A 57 -1.08 2.74 11.27
N GLU A 58 -1.31 1.43 11.11
CA GLU A 58 -1.60 0.77 9.83
C GLU A 58 -2.99 0.13 9.80
N GLY A 59 -3.39 -0.40 8.66
CA GLY A 59 -4.67 -1.08 8.47
C GLY A 59 -5.82 -0.13 8.17
N SER A 60 -6.90 -0.22 8.95
CA SER A 60 -8.22 0.39 8.68
C SER A 60 -8.32 1.85 9.10
N LEU A 61 -7.37 2.71 8.75
CA LEU A 61 -7.36 4.13 9.14
C LEU A 61 -7.14 5.06 7.94
N GLY A 62 -7.49 6.33 8.08
CA GLY A 62 -7.34 7.33 7.04
C GLY A 62 -7.93 6.86 5.72
N ALA A 63 -7.16 6.95 4.62
CA ALA A 63 -7.56 6.46 3.31
C ALA A 63 -7.78 4.93 3.29
N GLY A 64 -7.17 4.18 4.22
CA GLY A 64 -7.33 2.73 4.33
C GLY A 64 -8.67 2.27 4.92
N ARG A 65 -9.49 3.21 5.48
CA ARG A 65 -10.70 2.85 6.20
C ARG A 65 -11.73 2.08 5.37
N GLY A 66 -11.96 2.46 4.12
CA GLY A 66 -12.92 1.82 3.23
C GLY A 66 -12.33 0.74 2.31
N MET A 67 -11.02 0.45 2.39
CA MET A 67 -10.33 -0.43 1.45
C MET A 67 -10.61 -1.91 1.69
N ARG A 68 -10.65 -2.68 0.60
CA ARG A 68 -10.75 -4.14 0.58
C ARG A 68 -9.58 -4.72 -0.20
N CYS A 69 -8.87 -5.66 0.39
CA CYS A 69 -7.74 -6.33 -0.25
C CYS A 69 -7.97 -7.83 -0.24
N HIS A 70 -7.87 -8.47 -1.39
CA HIS A 70 -8.21 -9.88 -1.57
C HIS A 70 -9.57 -10.27 -0.98
N GLY A 71 -10.60 -9.43 -1.23
CA GLY A 71 -11.95 -9.66 -0.69
C GLY A 71 -12.10 -9.48 0.82
N LEU A 72 -11.01 -9.32 1.56
CA LEU A 72 -10.95 -9.05 2.99
C LEU A 72 -10.82 -7.55 3.27
N LYS A 73 -10.80 -7.15 4.53
CA LYS A 73 -10.54 -5.77 4.90
C LYS A 73 -9.10 -5.42 4.57
N GLY A 74 -8.91 -4.46 3.67
CA GLY A 74 -7.63 -3.87 3.31
C GLY A 74 -7.29 -2.62 4.12
N GLY A 75 -6.34 -1.84 3.63
CA GLY A 75 -5.94 -0.63 4.33
C GLY A 75 -4.57 -0.10 3.95
N ILE A 76 -3.94 0.62 4.88
CA ILE A 76 -2.58 1.12 4.76
C ILE A 76 -1.63 0.11 5.38
N GLY A 77 -0.52 -0.15 4.70
CA GLY A 77 0.59 -0.94 5.23
C GLY A 77 1.93 -0.41 4.80
N SER A 78 2.96 -0.69 5.55
CA SER A 78 4.32 -0.27 5.25
C SER A 78 5.34 -1.34 5.56
N SER A 79 6.51 -1.21 4.99
CA SER A 79 7.67 -2.05 5.24
C SER A 79 8.93 -1.34 4.78
N SER A 80 10.08 -1.81 5.21
CA SER A 80 11.37 -1.27 4.75
C SER A 80 12.45 -2.33 4.69
N ARG A 81 13.50 -2.02 3.93
CA ARG A 81 14.72 -2.82 3.84
C ARG A 81 15.93 -1.94 4.02
N MET A 82 16.85 -2.41 4.86
CA MET A 82 18.19 -1.83 4.92
C MET A 82 19.08 -2.51 3.90
N LEU A 83 19.83 -1.72 3.16
CA LEU A 83 20.73 -2.15 2.10
C LEU A 83 22.15 -1.74 2.45
N ASP A 84 23.10 -2.66 2.36
CA ASP A 84 24.51 -2.30 2.40
C ASP A 84 25.03 -2.13 0.96
N ILE A 85 25.51 -0.95 0.65
CA ILE A 85 26.13 -0.66 -0.65
C ILE A 85 27.54 -0.13 -0.39
N ALA A 86 28.54 -0.96 -0.68
CA ALA A 86 29.95 -0.64 -0.47
C ALA A 86 30.29 -0.23 0.98
N GLY A 87 29.69 -0.90 1.98
CA GLY A 87 29.90 -0.63 3.40
C GLY A 87 29.12 0.55 3.95
N HIS A 88 28.19 1.15 3.19
CA HIS A 88 27.32 2.21 3.62
C HIS A 88 25.87 1.73 3.70
N PRO A 89 25.17 1.98 4.83
CA PRO A 89 23.77 1.61 4.97
C PRO A 89 22.87 2.60 4.23
N TYR A 90 21.92 2.06 3.47
CA TYR A 90 20.83 2.78 2.82
C TYR A 90 19.51 2.13 3.15
N ALA A 91 18.42 2.85 2.99
CA ALA A 91 17.07 2.35 3.21
C ALA A 91 16.23 2.41 1.93
N LEU A 92 15.34 1.42 1.78
CA LEU A 92 14.22 1.49 0.87
C LEU A 92 12.95 1.19 1.65
N GLY A 93 12.01 2.13 1.69
CA GLY A 93 10.69 1.98 2.30
C GLY A 93 9.60 1.81 1.25
N ALA A 94 8.55 1.06 1.60
CA ALA A 94 7.32 0.92 0.85
C ALA A 94 6.14 1.33 1.72
N LEU A 95 5.25 2.18 1.18
CA LEU A 95 3.94 2.50 1.74
C LEU A 95 2.88 2.08 0.72
N VAL A 96 1.89 1.31 1.16
CA VAL A 96 0.85 0.75 0.29
C VAL A 96 -0.53 1.16 0.78
N LEU A 97 -1.40 1.58 -0.15
CA LEU A 97 -2.84 1.62 0.04
C LEU A 97 -3.44 0.43 -0.70
N ALA A 98 -3.77 -0.64 0.05
CA ALA A 98 -4.16 -1.94 -0.49
C ALA A 98 -5.69 -2.04 -0.64
N ASN A 99 -6.15 -2.09 -1.90
CA ASN A 99 -7.57 -2.21 -2.27
C ASN A 99 -7.73 -3.05 -3.55
N HIS A 100 -7.07 -4.20 -3.62
CA HIS A 100 -6.96 -5.01 -4.85
C HIS A 100 -7.06 -6.51 -4.55
N GLY A 101 -7.12 -7.31 -5.63
CA GLY A 101 -7.01 -8.76 -5.59
C GLY A 101 -8.32 -9.48 -5.29
N SER A 102 -8.39 -10.75 -5.68
CA SER A 102 -9.47 -11.68 -5.39
C SER A 102 -9.11 -12.59 -4.21
N LEU A 103 -10.10 -13.00 -3.42
CA LEU A 103 -9.83 -13.84 -2.26
C LEU A 103 -9.27 -15.20 -2.64
N SER A 104 -9.81 -15.81 -3.71
CA SER A 104 -9.33 -17.09 -4.23
C SER A 104 -7.83 -17.13 -4.51
N ASP A 105 -7.23 -15.98 -4.85
CA ASP A 105 -5.82 -15.89 -5.23
C ASP A 105 -4.88 -15.56 -4.06
N LEU A 106 -5.42 -15.24 -2.87
CA LEU A 106 -4.63 -14.80 -1.73
C LEU A 106 -3.52 -15.80 -1.37
N THR A 107 -2.31 -15.30 -1.37
CA THR A 107 -1.10 -16.03 -1.01
C THR A 107 -0.36 -15.29 0.10
N ILE A 108 0.01 -16.00 1.16
CA ILE A 108 0.74 -15.47 2.32
C ILE A 108 1.99 -16.31 2.54
N ALA A 109 3.16 -15.68 2.48
CA ALA A 109 4.45 -16.34 2.63
C ALA A 109 4.57 -17.61 1.77
N GLY A 110 4.14 -17.53 0.50
CA GLY A 110 4.14 -18.64 -0.46
C GLY A 110 3.07 -19.70 -0.26
N ARG A 111 2.18 -19.55 0.73
CA ARG A 111 1.05 -20.46 0.97
C ARG A 111 -0.21 -19.89 0.33
N HIS A 112 -0.83 -20.63 -0.56
CA HIS A 112 -2.09 -20.28 -1.20
C HIS A 112 -3.25 -20.51 -0.21
N ILE A 113 -3.62 -19.47 0.52
CA ILE A 113 -4.66 -19.48 1.57
C ILE A 113 -6.05 -19.24 0.98
N GLY A 114 -6.11 -18.55 -0.15
CA GLY A 114 -7.33 -18.03 -0.75
C GLY A 114 -8.49 -19.01 -0.86
N PRO A 115 -8.33 -20.19 -1.47
CA PRO A 115 -9.44 -21.14 -1.66
C PRO A 115 -10.10 -21.58 -0.34
N ARG A 116 -9.28 -21.80 0.71
CA ARG A 116 -9.77 -22.20 2.02
C ARG A 116 -10.51 -21.05 2.73
N ALA A 117 -9.99 -19.85 2.61
CA ALA A 117 -10.64 -18.65 3.14
C ALA A 117 -11.98 -18.40 2.44
N GLU A 118 -12.03 -18.58 1.13
CA GLU A 118 -13.26 -18.42 0.33
C GLU A 118 -14.31 -19.48 0.70
N GLU A 119 -13.92 -20.74 0.86
CA GLU A 119 -14.79 -21.81 1.35
C GLU A 119 -15.37 -21.50 2.74
N LEU A 120 -14.53 -21.02 3.66
CA LEU A 120 -14.95 -20.60 4.99
C LEU A 120 -16.00 -19.48 4.94
N LEU A 121 -15.73 -18.42 4.18
CA LEU A 121 -16.65 -17.27 4.08
C LEU A 121 -17.96 -17.64 3.40
N ASN A 122 -17.94 -18.53 2.41
CA ASN A 122 -19.13 -19.04 1.72
C ASN A 122 -19.93 -20.06 2.52
N SER A 123 -19.35 -20.68 3.57
CA SER A 123 -20.05 -21.67 4.41
C SER A 123 -21.08 -21.08 5.37
N GLY A 124 -21.29 -19.75 5.35
CA GLY A 124 -22.19 -19.06 6.28
C GLY A 124 -21.53 -18.67 7.60
N TRP A 125 -20.22 -18.93 7.77
CA TRP A 125 -19.45 -18.48 8.92
C TRP A 125 -19.50 -16.95 9.07
N ALA A 126 -19.53 -16.23 7.93
CA ALA A 126 -19.51 -14.78 7.89
C ALA A 126 -20.79 -14.24 7.23
N SER A 127 -21.57 -13.45 7.96
CA SER A 127 -22.70 -12.72 7.38
C SER A 127 -22.19 -11.53 6.55
N GLY A 128 -22.80 -11.32 5.35
CA GLY A 128 -22.51 -10.15 4.52
C GLY A 128 -21.25 -10.24 3.69
N TYR A 129 -20.66 -11.43 3.52
CA TYR A 129 -19.58 -11.63 2.54
C TYR A 129 -20.16 -11.64 1.14
N GLU A 130 -19.60 -10.82 0.28
CA GLU A 130 -19.85 -10.83 -1.17
C GLU A 130 -18.54 -11.10 -1.90
N GLN A 131 -18.55 -12.10 -2.76
CA GLN A 131 -17.41 -12.41 -3.61
C GLN A 131 -17.06 -11.21 -4.48
N GLN A 132 -15.83 -10.76 -4.40
CA GLN A 132 -15.35 -9.62 -5.16
C GLN A 132 -14.60 -10.10 -6.41
N GLN A 133 -15.02 -9.61 -7.58
CA GLN A 133 -14.13 -9.61 -8.75
C GLN A 133 -13.02 -8.59 -8.52
N ASP A 134 -11.80 -8.88 -9.01
CA ASP A 134 -10.69 -7.93 -8.94
C ASP A 134 -10.97 -6.70 -9.82
N LYS A 135 -11.63 -5.71 -9.24
CA LYS A 135 -11.93 -4.39 -9.80
C LYS A 135 -11.35 -3.29 -8.92
N GLY A 136 -10.36 -3.66 -8.13
CA GLY A 136 -9.75 -2.78 -7.16
C GLY A 136 -8.69 -1.86 -7.75
N SER A 137 -7.83 -1.40 -6.90
CA SER A 137 -6.65 -0.59 -7.21
C SER A 137 -5.66 -0.65 -6.07
N VAL A 138 -4.41 -0.38 -6.34
CA VAL A 138 -3.38 -0.28 -5.29
C VAL A 138 -2.45 0.88 -5.58
N ILE A 139 -2.12 1.63 -4.55
CA ILE A 139 -1.07 2.65 -4.61
C ILE A 139 0.14 2.12 -3.86
N VAL A 140 1.29 2.11 -4.52
CA VAL A 140 2.58 1.76 -3.92
C VAL A 140 3.52 2.94 -4.05
N VAL A 141 3.95 3.48 -2.91
CA VAL A 141 4.96 4.54 -2.84
C VAL A 141 6.24 3.95 -2.29
N LEU A 142 7.29 3.94 -3.11
CA LEU A 142 8.63 3.55 -2.70
C LEU A 142 9.48 4.80 -2.46
N ALA A 143 10.20 4.82 -1.35
CA ALA A 143 11.12 5.91 -0.99
C ALA A 143 12.48 5.33 -0.63
N THR A 144 13.56 5.97 -1.09
CA THR A 144 14.93 5.53 -0.76
C THR A 144 15.86 6.73 -0.59
N ASP A 145 16.92 6.56 0.15
CA ASP A 145 18.05 7.49 0.23
C ASP A 145 19.23 7.07 -0.66
N VAL A 146 19.10 5.99 -1.44
CA VAL A 146 20.07 5.64 -2.47
C VAL A 146 20.00 6.66 -3.61
N PRO A 147 21.13 7.23 -4.06
CA PRO A 147 21.14 8.15 -5.19
C PRO A 147 20.81 7.43 -6.52
N LEU A 148 19.65 7.72 -7.05
CA LEU A 148 19.12 7.12 -8.29
C LEU A 148 18.70 8.22 -9.27
N ASP A 149 18.88 7.95 -10.55
CA ASP A 149 18.27 8.78 -11.59
C ASP A 149 16.80 8.39 -11.87
N SER A 150 16.13 9.15 -12.71
CA SER A 150 14.71 8.94 -13.04
C SER A 150 14.45 7.60 -13.74
N ILE A 151 15.40 7.08 -14.51
CA ILE A 151 15.28 5.78 -15.18
C ILE A 151 15.40 4.67 -14.16
N GLN A 152 16.36 4.75 -13.25
CA GLN A 152 16.56 3.80 -12.17
C GLN A 152 15.35 3.77 -11.23
N LEU A 153 14.84 4.94 -10.81
CA LEU A 153 13.63 5.07 -9.99
C LEU A 153 12.41 4.40 -10.66
N ARG A 154 12.22 4.63 -11.95
CA ARG A 154 11.14 3.97 -12.72
C ARG A 154 11.33 2.45 -12.81
N ARG A 155 12.55 1.96 -12.90
CA ARG A 155 12.84 0.52 -12.91
C ARG A 155 12.61 -0.11 -11.53
N VAL A 156 12.97 0.58 -10.46
CA VAL A 156 12.70 0.15 -9.08
C VAL A 156 11.20 0.11 -8.82
N SER A 157 10.44 1.17 -9.18
CA SER A 157 8.98 1.20 -8.97
C SER A 157 8.24 0.06 -9.67
N ARG A 158 8.70 -0.36 -10.86
CA ARG A 158 8.14 -1.52 -11.57
C ARG A 158 8.29 -2.85 -10.81
N ARG A 159 9.20 -2.95 -9.85
CA ARG A 159 9.38 -4.17 -9.04
C ARG A 159 8.31 -4.34 -7.97
N ALA A 160 7.52 -3.30 -7.69
CA ALA A 160 6.31 -3.42 -6.88
C ALA A 160 5.36 -4.50 -7.42
N VAL A 161 5.26 -4.64 -8.75
CA VAL A 161 4.47 -5.68 -9.41
C VAL A 161 4.85 -7.08 -8.93
N ALA A 162 6.15 -7.36 -8.77
CA ALA A 162 6.60 -8.65 -8.27
C ALA A 162 6.17 -8.89 -6.81
N GLY A 163 6.19 -7.85 -5.96
CA GLY A 163 5.70 -7.92 -4.59
C GLY A 163 4.18 -8.16 -4.53
N LEU A 164 3.40 -7.43 -5.34
CA LEU A 164 1.96 -7.62 -5.46
C LEU A 164 1.61 -9.05 -5.91
N SER A 165 2.31 -9.57 -6.92
CA SER A 165 2.08 -10.92 -7.43
C SER A 165 2.38 -12.01 -6.40
N ARG A 166 3.31 -11.80 -5.48
CA ARG A 166 3.59 -12.75 -4.39
C ARG A 166 2.47 -12.85 -3.36
N THR A 167 1.61 -11.82 -3.27
CA THR A 167 0.39 -11.88 -2.45
C THR A 167 -0.81 -12.46 -3.19
N GLY A 168 -0.65 -12.81 -4.48
CA GLY A 168 -1.70 -13.38 -5.33
C GLY A 168 -2.36 -12.37 -6.26
N SER A 169 -1.86 -11.14 -6.39
CA SER A 169 -2.40 -10.19 -7.35
C SER A 169 -2.02 -10.59 -8.79
N ASN A 170 -3.02 -10.74 -9.64
CA ASN A 170 -2.85 -11.01 -11.06
C ASN A 170 -2.86 -9.73 -11.92
N ILE A 171 -3.00 -8.55 -11.29
CA ILE A 171 -3.06 -7.25 -11.96
C ILE A 171 -4.12 -7.29 -13.08
N GLY A 172 -5.38 -7.45 -12.66
CA GLY A 172 -6.52 -7.69 -13.56
C GLY A 172 -6.83 -6.49 -14.43
N HIS A 173 -7.52 -6.72 -15.56
CA HIS A 173 -7.89 -5.68 -16.53
C HIS A 173 -8.64 -4.48 -15.91
N SER A 174 -9.42 -4.71 -14.88
CA SER A 174 -10.23 -3.67 -14.21
C SER A 174 -9.57 -3.12 -12.93
N SER A 175 -8.38 -3.56 -12.62
CA SER A 175 -7.59 -3.11 -11.46
C SER A 175 -6.64 -1.98 -11.87
N GLY A 176 -6.46 -0.99 -11.00
CA GLY A 176 -5.58 0.16 -11.22
C GLY A 176 -4.38 0.12 -10.28
N GLU A 177 -3.22 -0.34 -10.77
CA GLU A 177 -1.97 -0.36 -10.00
C GLU A 177 -1.12 0.85 -10.34
N ILE A 178 -0.87 1.69 -9.34
CA ILE A 178 0.03 2.83 -9.47
C ILE A 178 1.19 2.64 -8.52
N ALA A 179 2.40 2.53 -9.08
CA ALA A 179 3.63 2.47 -8.31
C ALA A 179 4.55 3.63 -8.70
N LEU A 180 5.04 4.34 -7.70
CA LEU A 180 6.06 5.36 -7.87
C LEU A 180 7.25 5.08 -6.95
N CYS A 181 8.41 5.63 -7.33
CA CYS A 181 9.60 5.61 -6.48
C CYS A 181 10.25 7.00 -6.52
N PHE A 182 10.72 7.46 -5.38
CA PHE A 182 11.53 8.68 -5.31
C PHE A 182 12.76 8.47 -4.42
N SER A 183 13.78 9.31 -4.64
CA SER A 183 14.98 9.34 -3.81
C SER A 183 15.14 10.68 -3.13
N THR A 184 15.63 10.66 -1.89
CA THR A 184 15.99 11.86 -1.12
C THR A 184 17.47 12.25 -1.26
N ALA A 185 18.27 11.47 -2.01
CA ALA A 185 19.73 11.65 -2.09
C ALA A 185 20.15 12.88 -2.87
N ASN A 186 19.39 13.29 -3.89
CA ASN A 186 19.74 14.44 -4.75
C ASN A 186 18.69 15.56 -4.60
N PRO A 187 18.74 16.35 -3.53
CA PRO A 187 17.79 17.44 -3.32
C PRO A 187 17.95 18.52 -4.39
N ILE A 188 16.82 19.03 -4.88
CA ILE A 188 16.77 20.12 -5.84
C ILE A 188 16.39 21.40 -5.10
N THR A 189 17.33 22.34 -5.01
CA THR A 189 17.10 23.65 -4.40
C THR A 189 16.22 24.51 -5.31
N HIS A 190 15.23 25.21 -4.72
CA HIS A 190 14.27 26.00 -5.48
C HIS A 190 14.93 27.17 -6.24
N ASP A 191 15.78 27.92 -5.57
CA ASP A 191 16.42 29.14 -6.11
C ASP A 191 17.92 28.91 -6.41
N ASP A 192 18.26 27.83 -7.09
CA ASP A 192 19.63 27.53 -7.46
C ASP A 192 20.02 28.31 -8.73
N PRO A 193 20.91 29.34 -8.63
CA PRO A 193 21.34 30.13 -9.79
C PRO A 193 22.37 29.39 -10.66
N ALA A 194 22.86 28.23 -10.22
CA ALA A 194 23.92 27.54 -10.95
C ALA A 194 23.36 26.92 -12.25
N PRO A 195 24.03 27.12 -13.40
CA PRO A 195 23.58 26.56 -14.68
C PRO A 195 23.75 25.06 -14.79
N PHE A 196 24.54 24.44 -13.90
CA PHE A 196 24.82 23.00 -13.87
C PHE A 196 24.78 22.46 -12.46
N ARG A 197 24.30 21.21 -12.31
CA ARG A 197 24.31 20.44 -11.06
C ARG A 197 25.08 19.16 -11.24
N GLN A 198 25.71 18.73 -10.15
CA GLN A 198 26.24 17.37 -10.04
C GLN A 198 25.24 16.52 -9.24
N ASN A 199 24.84 15.39 -9.81
CA ASN A 199 24.02 14.40 -9.13
C ASN A 199 24.82 13.11 -8.93
N LEU A 200 24.68 12.49 -7.77
CA LEU A 200 25.16 11.14 -7.57
C LEU A 200 24.19 10.15 -8.23
N GLN A 201 24.73 9.07 -8.74
CA GLN A 201 23.95 7.99 -9.34
C GLN A 201 24.57 6.65 -8.96
N LEU A 202 23.72 5.70 -8.59
CA LEU A 202 24.13 4.32 -8.32
C LEU A 202 24.66 3.67 -9.61
N ASN A 203 25.78 2.97 -9.50
CA ASN A 203 26.25 2.13 -10.60
C ASN A 203 25.24 0.99 -10.84
N GLU A 204 24.87 0.77 -12.10
CA GLU A 204 23.91 -0.25 -12.54
C GLU A 204 24.24 -1.67 -12.03
N ALA A 205 25.51 -1.99 -11.80
CA ALA A 205 25.93 -3.28 -11.27
C ALA A 205 25.34 -3.59 -9.87
N HIS A 206 24.85 -2.59 -9.15
CA HIS A 206 24.26 -2.74 -7.82
C HIS A 206 22.74 -2.60 -7.78
N ILE A 207 22.07 -2.32 -8.90
CA ILE A 207 20.62 -2.01 -8.94
C ILE A 207 19.76 -3.18 -8.49
N ASP A 208 20.19 -4.42 -8.63
CA ASP A 208 19.44 -5.62 -8.26
C ASP A 208 19.16 -5.71 -6.75
N LEU A 209 19.99 -5.07 -5.92
CA LEU A 209 19.71 -4.93 -4.48
C LEU A 209 18.38 -4.18 -4.25
N LEU A 210 18.17 -3.07 -4.97
CA LEU A 210 16.93 -2.29 -4.87
C LEU A 210 15.76 -3.02 -5.51
N PHE A 211 15.98 -3.77 -6.59
CA PHE A 211 14.92 -4.56 -7.23
C PHE A 211 14.35 -5.60 -6.28
N ARG A 212 15.22 -6.33 -5.59
CA ARG A 212 14.82 -7.30 -4.57
C ARG A 212 14.13 -6.60 -3.40
N ALA A 213 14.74 -5.55 -2.86
CA ALA A 213 14.18 -4.79 -1.74
C ALA A 213 12.79 -4.23 -2.06
N ALA A 214 12.58 -3.67 -3.25
CA ALA A 214 11.29 -3.14 -3.68
C ALA A 214 10.20 -4.22 -3.75
N ALA A 215 10.53 -5.40 -4.29
CA ALA A 215 9.59 -6.52 -4.35
C ALA A 215 9.23 -7.04 -2.95
N GLU A 216 10.22 -7.27 -2.09
CA GLU A 216 10.05 -7.77 -0.73
C GLU A 216 9.31 -6.78 0.16
N ALA A 217 9.68 -5.49 0.10
CA ALA A 217 9.01 -4.46 0.90
C ALA A 217 7.56 -4.25 0.44
N THR A 218 7.27 -4.34 -0.87
CA THR A 218 5.89 -4.23 -1.36
C THR A 218 5.04 -5.42 -0.89
N GLU A 219 5.54 -6.66 -1.00
CA GLU A 219 4.86 -7.85 -0.50
C GLU A 219 4.51 -7.69 0.99
N GLU A 220 5.50 -7.37 1.82
CA GLU A 220 5.31 -7.21 3.26
C GLU A 220 4.36 -6.05 3.60
N ALA A 221 4.44 -4.92 2.89
CA ALA A 221 3.53 -3.80 3.11
C ALA A 221 2.06 -4.16 2.81
N VAL A 222 1.80 -4.97 1.77
CA VAL A 222 0.44 -5.49 1.51
C VAL A 222 -0.02 -6.42 2.63
N LEU A 223 0.84 -7.33 3.07
CA LEU A 223 0.53 -8.22 4.18
C LEU A 223 0.32 -7.44 5.48
N SER A 224 1.14 -6.41 5.75
CA SER A 224 0.97 -5.53 6.89
C SER A 224 -0.39 -4.83 6.87
N ALA A 225 -0.83 -4.32 5.71
CA ALA A 225 -2.15 -3.73 5.57
C ALA A 225 -3.28 -4.70 5.93
N LEU A 226 -3.15 -5.98 5.54
CA LEU A 226 -4.13 -7.03 5.84
C LEU A 226 -4.13 -7.44 7.33
N PHE A 227 -2.94 -7.62 7.92
CA PHE A 227 -2.81 -8.06 9.31
C PHE A 227 -3.21 -6.99 10.33
N HIS A 228 -3.00 -5.70 10.02
CA HIS A 228 -3.42 -4.60 10.88
C HIS A 228 -4.86 -4.14 10.64
N ALA A 229 -5.51 -4.63 9.57
CA ALA A 229 -6.92 -4.31 9.31
C ALA A 229 -7.85 -4.94 10.34
N ARG A 230 -8.91 -4.21 10.67
CA ARG A 230 -9.99 -4.69 11.54
C ARG A 230 -11.28 -4.80 10.75
N SER A 231 -12.09 -5.81 11.02
CA SER A 231 -13.40 -5.98 10.38
C SER A 231 -14.22 -4.70 10.46
N LEU A 232 -14.86 -4.34 9.35
CA LEU A 232 -15.66 -3.12 9.25
C LEU A 232 -16.97 -3.42 8.53
N THR A 233 -18.06 -2.90 9.10
CA THR A 233 -19.33 -2.77 8.42
C THR A 233 -19.50 -1.32 7.97
N GLY A 234 -19.67 -1.12 6.67
CA GLY A 234 -19.82 0.18 6.04
C GLY A 234 -21.26 0.48 5.63
N ARG A 235 -21.42 1.27 4.56
CA ARG A 235 -22.71 1.65 4.02
C ARG A 235 -23.55 0.41 3.66
N ASP A 236 -24.87 0.55 3.73
CA ASP A 236 -25.85 -0.47 3.30
C ASP A 236 -25.65 -1.84 3.99
N GLY A 237 -24.90 -1.90 5.10
CA GLY A 237 -24.58 -3.15 5.80
C GLY A 237 -23.46 -3.97 5.16
N HIS A 238 -22.80 -3.48 4.12
CA HIS A 238 -21.64 -4.13 3.50
C HIS A 238 -20.54 -4.37 4.52
N ARG A 239 -20.01 -5.58 4.56
CA ARG A 239 -18.99 -5.96 5.53
C ARG A 239 -17.72 -6.48 4.86
N ALA A 240 -16.57 -6.11 5.40
CA ALA A 240 -15.28 -6.71 5.10
C ALA A 240 -14.67 -7.27 6.37
N HIS A 241 -14.27 -8.54 6.31
CA HIS A 241 -13.70 -9.28 7.44
C HIS A 241 -12.19 -9.09 7.51
N ALA A 242 -11.64 -9.01 8.73
CA ALA A 242 -10.22 -8.96 8.95
C ALA A 242 -9.55 -10.30 8.63
N LEU A 243 -8.35 -10.28 8.07
CA LEU A 243 -7.56 -11.49 7.82
C LEU A 243 -7.33 -12.29 9.09
N SER A 244 -7.05 -11.64 10.22
CA SER A 244 -6.81 -12.31 11.51
C SER A 244 -8.00 -13.14 11.98
N GLU A 245 -9.24 -12.67 11.80
CA GLU A 245 -10.45 -13.40 12.13
C GLU A 245 -10.61 -14.65 11.25
N VAL A 246 -10.33 -14.51 9.94
CA VAL A 246 -10.41 -15.61 8.97
C VAL A 246 -9.37 -16.69 9.27
N LEU A 247 -8.12 -16.30 9.56
CA LEU A 247 -7.06 -17.24 9.89
C LEU A 247 -7.36 -18.02 11.19
N ALA A 248 -7.83 -17.34 12.23
CA ALA A 248 -8.22 -17.98 13.49
C ALA A 248 -9.33 -19.04 13.27
N ALA A 249 -10.36 -18.70 12.49
CA ALA A 249 -11.44 -19.63 12.19
C ALA A 249 -10.99 -20.83 11.32
N LEU A 250 -10.01 -20.64 10.42
CA LEU A 250 -9.41 -21.75 9.67
C LEU A 250 -8.62 -22.70 10.58
N GLU A 251 -7.85 -22.17 11.53
CA GLU A 251 -7.11 -22.97 12.52
C GLU A 251 -8.04 -23.76 13.45
N GLU A 252 -9.15 -23.15 13.88
CA GLU A 252 -10.18 -23.85 14.69
C GLU A 252 -10.79 -25.03 13.93
N LYS A 253 -11.17 -24.85 12.65
CA LYS A 253 -11.70 -25.92 11.80
C LYS A 253 -10.70 -27.06 11.62
N GLU A 254 -9.42 -26.75 11.39
CA GLU A 254 -8.38 -27.80 11.26
C GLU A 254 -8.20 -28.60 12.55
N THR A 255 -8.20 -27.89 13.68
CA THR A 255 -8.08 -28.54 14.99
C THR A 255 -9.25 -29.48 15.25
N GLN A 256 -10.48 -29.05 14.95
CA GLN A 256 -11.68 -29.89 15.10
C GLN A 256 -11.63 -31.13 14.20
N GLN A 257 -11.27 -30.95 12.91
CA GLN A 257 -11.15 -32.05 11.96
C GLN A 257 -10.09 -33.10 12.41
N ALA A 258 -8.95 -32.60 12.91
CA ALA A 258 -7.90 -33.48 13.43
C ALA A 258 -8.33 -34.27 14.69
N GLN A 259 -9.17 -33.69 15.56
CA GLN A 259 -9.75 -34.34 16.71
C GLN A 259 -10.77 -35.42 16.30
N ASP A 260 -11.66 -35.10 15.36
CA ASP A 260 -12.67 -36.01 14.86
C ASP A 260 -12.05 -37.25 14.18
N GLN A 261 -10.96 -37.05 13.42
CA GLN A 261 -10.20 -38.14 12.78
C GLN A 261 -9.48 -39.07 13.79
N ARG A 262 -9.14 -38.57 14.98
CA ARG A 262 -8.50 -39.39 16.03
C ARG A 262 -9.50 -40.22 16.86
N MET A 263 -10.79 -39.89 16.78
CA MET A 263 -11.86 -40.57 17.51
C MET A 263 -12.49 -41.70 16.69
N ILE A 264 -12.13 -41.87 15.43
CA ILE A 264 -12.52 -42.97 14.54
C ILE A 264 -11.38 -44.00 14.49
#